data_6c7dc44a74f6502559e6e6abb616cb6b
#
_entry.id   6c7dc44a74f6502559e6e6abb616cb6b
#
_cell.length_a   1.000
_cell.length_b   1.000
_cell.length_c   1.000
_cell.angle_alpha   90.00
_cell.angle_beta   90.00
_cell.angle_gamma   90.00
#
_symmetry.space_group_name_H-M   'P 1'
#
loop_
_entity.id
_entity.type
_entity.pdbx_description
1 polymer ?
#
loop_
_entity_poly.entity_id
_entity_poly.type
_entity_poly.pdbx_seq_one_letter_code
_entity_poly.pdbx_strand_id
1 'polypeptide(L)'
;MPLRPFGNSGINVPILSFGGSLDTSLSMLVLRQAFKWGVTYWDTANTYMGGRSEKGFGKYFIKYPHDRPKVFLVTKTHAWTLKGMRQDLDLSLERMKTDYIDLYFLHSIRRTDQLDNEIKSWAEKMKAKGKIRLFGFSTHSNMEECMLGASKLGWIDGIMMTYNYRLMHSDEMRKAVDACAEAGIGLTAMKTQGGGQVQTNSETELKLAGRFVEKGFTDAQAKLKAVWENSNIASICSEMPNMTILMANAAAARDQTRLSSIDKALLHQYAQETRSAFCAGCADLCESAVPANIPIGDVMRYLMYARSYHNPYRACTHFRKIPLDIRLQMANADYSAAEQRCPQQMPIGKLVQEALKELS
;
A
#
# COMPACT_ATOMS: atom_id res chain seq x y z
N MET A 1 8.61 -6.55 19.01
CA MET A 1 7.66 -6.54 17.89
C MET A 1 7.46 -7.98 17.45
N PRO A 2 6.25 -8.51 17.33
CA PRO A 2 6.02 -9.84 16.77
C PRO A 2 6.54 -9.93 15.34
N LEU A 3 7.01 -11.13 14.96
CA LEU A 3 7.56 -11.40 13.63
C LEU A 3 6.70 -12.43 12.90
N ARG A 4 6.68 -12.37 11.55
CA ARG A 4 6.09 -13.37 10.68
C ARG A 4 7.04 -13.72 9.54
N PRO A 5 6.99 -14.95 9.01
CA PRO A 5 7.72 -15.31 7.81
C PRO A 5 7.31 -14.41 6.63
N PHE A 6 8.28 -13.98 5.83
CA PHE A 6 8.02 -13.25 4.59
C PHE A 6 8.00 -14.26 3.43
N GLY A 7 6.86 -14.88 3.21
CA GLY A 7 6.73 -15.99 2.26
C GLY A 7 7.76 -17.09 2.52
N ASN A 8 8.30 -17.67 1.46
CA ASN A 8 9.34 -18.71 1.50
C ASN A 8 10.77 -18.15 1.46
N SER A 9 10.96 -16.84 1.73
CA SER A 9 12.28 -16.19 1.66
C SER A 9 13.27 -16.61 2.74
N GLY A 10 12.82 -17.32 3.78
CA GLY A 10 13.63 -17.61 4.98
C GLY A 10 13.81 -16.42 5.90
N ILE A 11 13.21 -15.28 5.62
CA ILE A 11 13.33 -14.04 6.42
C ILE A 11 12.06 -13.85 7.24
N ASN A 12 12.21 -13.54 8.52
CA ASN A 12 11.12 -13.09 9.37
C ASN A 12 11.10 -11.55 9.43
N VAL A 13 9.94 -10.95 9.22
CA VAL A 13 9.73 -9.51 9.25
C VAL A 13 8.78 -9.10 10.39
N PRO A 14 8.92 -7.90 10.95
CA PRO A 14 7.94 -7.37 11.91
C PRO A 14 6.55 -7.27 11.26
N ILE A 15 5.51 -7.59 12.05
CA ILE A 15 4.12 -7.46 11.58
C ILE A 15 3.70 -6.01 11.31
N LEU A 16 4.48 -5.03 11.79
CA LEU A 16 4.32 -3.60 11.54
C LEU A 16 5.59 -3.08 10.87
N SER A 17 5.43 -2.46 9.70
CA SER A 17 6.52 -1.79 8.98
C SER A 17 6.33 -0.27 8.95
N PHE A 18 7.45 0.44 8.88
CA PHE A 18 7.48 1.91 8.79
C PHE A 18 7.32 2.33 7.33
N GLY A 19 6.19 2.95 7.01
CA GLY A 19 5.92 3.53 5.69
C GLY A 19 6.57 4.90 5.54
N GLY A 20 7.52 5.01 4.63
CA GLY A 20 8.33 6.19 4.37
C GLY A 20 7.76 7.13 3.31
N SER A 21 6.44 7.14 3.04
CA SER A 21 5.83 8.09 2.09
C SER A 21 5.78 9.53 2.63
N LEU A 22 6.81 9.92 3.37
CA LEU A 22 7.01 11.21 4.05
C LEU A 22 8.47 11.65 3.92
N ASP A 23 8.79 12.86 4.34
CA ASP A 23 10.17 13.32 4.43
C ASP A 23 10.85 12.73 5.66
N THR A 24 11.44 11.56 5.51
CA THR A 24 12.08 10.83 6.61
C THR A 24 13.33 11.53 7.15
N SER A 25 13.87 12.54 6.41
CA SER A 25 15.00 13.33 6.89
C SER A 25 14.65 14.19 8.10
N LEU A 26 13.36 14.48 8.30
CA LEU A 26 12.81 15.19 9.44
C LEU A 26 12.37 14.26 10.58
N SER A 27 12.39 12.96 10.36
CA SER A 27 11.81 11.94 11.25
C SER A 27 12.87 11.10 12.00
N MET A 28 14.09 11.62 12.16
CA MET A 28 15.22 10.87 12.74
C MET A 28 14.93 10.26 14.11
N LEU A 29 14.22 10.99 14.99
CA LEU A 29 13.86 10.50 16.33
C LEU A 29 12.81 9.39 16.24
N VAL A 30 11.85 9.54 15.32
CA VAL A 30 10.80 8.54 15.08
C VAL A 30 11.43 7.26 14.52
N LEU A 31 12.34 7.36 13.54
CA LEU A 31 13.07 6.21 12.99
C LEU A 31 13.90 5.50 14.07
N ARG A 32 14.59 6.28 14.92
CA ARG A 32 15.39 5.70 16.03
C ARG A 32 14.50 4.96 17.01
N GLN A 33 13.33 5.49 17.33
CA GLN A 33 12.40 4.84 18.25
C GLN A 33 11.72 3.63 17.61
N ALA A 34 11.35 3.73 16.32
CA ALA A 34 10.82 2.61 15.54
C ALA A 34 11.79 1.43 15.57
N PHE A 35 13.08 1.67 15.27
CA PHE A 35 14.12 0.66 15.35
C PHE A 35 14.22 0.03 16.75
N LYS A 36 14.32 0.84 17.81
CA LYS A 36 14.38 0.35 19.20
C LYS A 36 13.17 -0.50 19.59
N TRP A 37 12.00 -0.23 19.02
CA TRP A 37 10.78 -1.00 19.29
C TRP A 37 10.63 -2.21 18.39
N GLY A 38 11.62 -2.49 17.52
CA GLY A 38 11.59 -3.62 16.62
C GLY A 38 10.74 -3.43 15.37
N VAL A 39 10.35 -2.18 15.05
CA VAL A 39 9.74 -1.83 13.76
C VAL A 39 10.90 -1.65 12.78
N THR A 40 11.45 -2.78 12.33
CA THR A 40 12.69 -2.87 11.52
C THR A 40 12.44 -3.23 10.06
N TYR A 41 11.21 -3.25 9.60
CA TYR A 41 10.85 -3.27 8.19
C TYR A 41 10.57 -1.83 7.77
N TRP A 42 11.41 -1.26 6.90
CA TRP A 42 11.29 0.13 6.44
C TRP A 42 11.02 0.17 4.95
N ASP A 43 9.93 0.83 4.58
CA ASP A 43 9.45 0.94 3.20
C ASP A 43 9.59 2.38 2.68
N THR A 44 10.11 2.51 1.46
CA THR A 44 10.18 3.78 0.73
C THR A 44 9.97 3.56 -0.78
N ALA A 45 10.21 4.58 -1.59
CA ALA A 45 10.31 4.53 -3.05
C ALA A 45 11.22 5.67 -3.53
N ASN A 46 11.84 5.48 -4.71
CA ASN A 46 12.77 6.47 -5.29
C ASN A 46 12.12 7.84 -5.55
N THR A 47 10.79 7.87 -5.73
CA THR A 47 10.03 9.09 -6.01
C THR A 47 9.43 9.74 -4.76
N TYR A 48 9.43 9.05 -3.60
CA TYR A 48 8.77 9.60 -2.42
C TYR A 48 9.45 10.89 -1.95
N MET A 49 8.64 11.97 -1.84
CA MET A 49 9.10 13.31 -1.49
C MET A 49 10.28 13.80 -2.36
N GLY A 50 10.30 13.43 -3.66
CA GLY A 50 11.39 13.77 -4.56
C GLY A 50 12.74 13.14 -4.16
N GLY A 51 12.71 11.96 -3.56
CA GLY A 51 13.88 11.22 -3.06
C GLY A 51 14.32 11.59 -1.63
N ARG A 52 13.63 12.54 -0.96
CA ARG A 52 13.98 12.91 0.42
C ARG A 52 13.71 11.77 1.41
N SER A 53 12.73 10.91 1.12
CA SER A 53 12.49 9.71 1.91
C SER A 53 13.72 8.79 1.94
N GLU A 54 14.25 8.40 0.80
CA GLU A 54 15.47 7.59 0.72
C GLU A 54 16.68 8.27 1.37
N LYS A 55 16.88 9.57 1.10
CA LYS A 55 17.96 10.35 1.72
C LYS A 55 17.87 10.40 3.25
N GLY A 56 16.66 10.41 3.80
CA GLY A 56 16.45 10.37 5.25
C GLY A 56 16.88 9.04 5.86
N PHE A 57 16.55 7.92 5.22
CA PHE A 57 17.07 6.60 5.63
C PHE A 57 18.60 6.55 5.52
N GLY A 58 19.18 7.11 4.45
CA GLY A 58 20.64 7.23 4.31
C GLY A 58 21.29 8.02 5.45
N LYS A 59 20.72 9.16 5.84
CA LYS A 59 21.20 9.91 7.01
C LYS A 59 21.14 9.09 8.30
N TYR A 60 20.10 8.25 8.46
CA TYR A 60 19.99 7.36 9.60
C TYR A 60 21.11 6.32 9.58
N PHE A 61 21.37 5.64 8.47
CA PHE A 61 22.42 4.62 8.38
C PHE A 61 23.84 5.18 8.48
N ILE A 62 24.08 6.42 8.02
CA ILE A 62 25.34 7.12 8.31
C ILE A 62 25.56 7.26 9.82
N LYS A 63 24.51 7.69 10.54
CA LYS A 63 24.57 7.91 11.99
C LYS A 63 24.60 6.61 12.80
N TYR A 64 23.95 5.56 12.30
CA TYR A 64 23.78 4.26 12.97
C TYR A 64 24.09 3.10 12.01
N PRO A 65 25.36 2.94 11.55
CA PRO A 65 25.71 1.95 10.51
C PRO A 65 25.44 0.50 10.94
N HIS A 66 25.58 0.19 12.22
CA HIS A 66 25.34 -1.15 12.76
C HIS A 66 23.85 -1.56 12.78
N ASP A 67 22.94 -0.62 12.52
CA ASP A 67 21.51 -0.91 12.44
C ASP A 67 21.11 -1.40 11.04
N ARG A 68 21.84 -1.03 9.96
CA ARG A 68 21.49 -1.39 8.58
C ARG A 68 21.26 -2.90 8.36
N PRO A 69 22.14 -3.81 8.83
CA PRO A 69 21.93 -5.25 8.66
C PRO A 69 20.70 -5.81 9.38
N LYS A 70 20.15 -5.06 10.34
CA LYS A 70 18.98 -5.44 11.13
C LYS A 70 17.66 -4.87 10.57
N VAL A 71 17.74 -4.03 9.54
CA VAL A 71 16.58 -3.42 8.89
C VAL A 71 16.28 -4.17 7.59
N PHE A 72 15.06 -4.68 7.44
CA PHE A 72 14.52 -5.14 6.18
C PHE A 72 14.09 -3.91 5.38
N LEU A 73 14.95 -3.49 4.45
CA LEU A 73 14.83 -2.24 3.71
C LEU A 73 14.20 -2.47 2.34
N VAL A 74 13.14 -1.72 2.06
CA VAL A 74 12.37 -1.83 0.82
C VAL A 74 12.33 -0.49 0.10
N THR A 75 12.61 -0.50 -1.20
CA THR A 75 12.36 0.64 -2.09
C THR A 75 11.76 0.19 -3.42
N LYS A 76 11.32 1.14 -4.24
CA LYS A 76 10.52 0.89 -5.43
C LYS A 76 10.94 1.81 -6.58
N THR A 77 10.77 1.31 -7.82
CA THR A 77 10.95 2.08 -9.04
C THR A 77 9.67 2.17 -9.87
N HIS A 78 9.45 3.29 -10.54
CA HIS A 78 8.44 3.43 -11.60
C HIS A 78 9.03 3.22 -13.01
N ALA A 79 10.31 2.92 -13.12
CA ALA A 79 10.93 2.68 -14.42
C ALA A 79 10.48 1.32 -15.00
N TRP A 80 10.13 1.34 -16.28
CA TRP A 80 9.69 0.18 -17.06
C TRP A 80 10.75 -0.35 -18.03
N THR A 81 11.87 0.34 -18.17
CA THR A 81 13.00 -0.13 -18.97
C THR A 81 14.09 -0.67 -18.05
N LEU A 82 14.78 -1.73 -18.47
CA LEU A 82 15.86 -2.33 -17.69
C LEU A 82 16.97 -1.32 -17.36
N LYS A 83 17.24 -0.39 -18.28
CA LYS A 83 18.19 0.72 -18.06
C LYS A 83 17.70 1.65 -16.96
N GLY A 84 16.43 2.07 -17.00
CA GLY A 84 15.82 2.94 -15.98
C GLY A 84 15.77 2.26 -14.62
N MET A 85 15.35 0.98 -14.55
CA MET A 85 15.35 0.20 -13.31
C MET A 85 16.74 0.13 -12.68
N ARG A 86 17.79 -0.04 -13.52
CA ARG A 86 19.16 -0.05 -13.05
C ARG A 86 19.59 1.31 -12.50
N GLN A 87 19.29 2.39 -13.22
CA GLN A 87 19.61 3.75 -12.79
C GLN A 87 18.90 4.10 -11.48
N ASP A 88 17.62 3.75 -11.34
CA ASP A 88 16.85 3.97 -10.13
C ASP A 88 17.40 3.15 -8.95
N LEU A 89 17.79 1.89 -9.17
CA LEU A 89 18.39 1.05 -8.12
C LEU A 89 19.74 1.64 -7.65
N ASP A 90 20.63 2.00 -8.58
CA ASP A 90 21.93 2.56 -8.23
C ASP A 90 21.76 3.90 -7.47
N LEU A 91 20.81 4.76 -7.89
CA LEU A 91 20.46 6.00 -7.20
C LEU A 91 19.88 5.76 -5.80
N SER A 92 19.02 4.75 -5.65
CA SER A 92 18.43 4.36 -4.36
C SER A 92 19.51 3.88 -3.38
N LEU A 93 20.43 3.04 -3.84
CA LEU A 93 21.59 2.58 -3.03
C LEU A 93 22.44 3.75 -2.58
N GLU A 94 22.76 4.69 -3.51
CA GLU A 94 23.54 5.89 -3.20
C GLU A 94 22.82 6.76 -2.15
N ARG A 95 21.53 7.04 -2.33
CA ARG A 95 20.75 7.88 -1.41
C ARG A 95 20.63 7.30 -0.03
N MET A 96 20.40 5.98 0.06
CA MET A 96 20.22 5.27 1.33
C MET A 96 21.53 4.82 1.96
N LYS A 97 22.70 5.09 1.29
CA LYS A 97 24.04 4.76 1.83
C LYS A 97 24.17 3.28 2.24
N THR A 98 23.77 2.41 1.33
CA THR A 98 23.78 0.95 1.52
C THR A 98 24.18 0.24 0.22
N ASP A 99 24.77 -0.94 0.33
CA ASP A 99 25.23 -1.72 -0.81
C ASP A 99 24.14 -2.64 -1.39
N TYR A 100 23.06 -2.86 -0.63
CA TYR A 100 21.97 -3.74 -1.03
C TYR A 100 20.60 -3.27 -0.51
N ILE A 101 19.54 -3.74 -1.18
CA ILE A 101 18.14 -3.61 -0.78
C ILE A 101 17.60 -4.99 -0.42
N ASP A 102 16.84 -5.11 0.65
CA ASP A 102 16.26 -6.40 1.04
C ASP A 102 15.13 -6.81 0.11
N LEU A 103 14.26 -5.87 -0.30
CA LEU A 103 13.20 -6.15 -1.26
C LEU A 103 13.02 -4.96 -2.21
N TYR A 104 13.19 -5.20 -3.50
CA TYR A 104 13.04 -4.18 -4.54
C TYR A 104 11.76 -4.39 -5.34
N PHE A 105 10.93 -3.35 -5.42
CA PHE A 105 9.62 -3.42 -6.07
C PHE A 105 9.55 -2.66 -7.39
N LEU A 106 8.86 -3.25 -8.37
CA LEU A 106 8.17 -2.45 -9.40
C LEU A 106 6.95 -1.78 -8.77
N HIS A 107 6.84 -0.46 -8.95
CA HIS A 107 5.83 0.34 -8.26
C HIS A 107 4.56 0.45 -9.08
N SER A 108 3.41 0.08 -8.47
CA SER A 108 2.08 0.25 -9.05
C SER A 108 1.81 -0.56 -10.33
N ILE A 109 2.16 -1.85 -10.30
CA ILE A 109 1.76 -2.81 -11.33
C ILE A 109 0.23 -2.83 -11.43
N ARG A 110 -0.29 -2.89 -12.66
CA ARG A 110 -1.73 -2.97 -12.94
C ARG A 110 -2.12 -4.30 -13.60
N ARG A 111 -1.16 -4.99 -14.22
CA ARG A 111 -1.33 -6.25 -14.96
C ARG A 111 -0.09 -7.10 -14.85
N THR A 112 -0.25 -8.42 -14.82
CA THR A 112 0.88 -9.36 -14.71
C THR A 112 1.71 -9.51 -15.96
N ASP A 113 1.18 -9.18 -17.15
CA ASP A 113 1.96 -9.14 -18.39
C ASP A 113 3.09 -8.09 -18.39
N GLN A 114 3.04 -7.14 -17.43
CA GLN A 114 4.13 -6.21 -17.16
C GLN A 114 5.36 -6.87 -16.49
N LEU A 115 5.23 -8.13 -16.04
CA LEU A 115 6.27 -8.93 -15.37
C LEU A 115 6.83 -9.98 -16.34
N ASP A 116 7.49 -9.53 -17.36
CA ASP A 116 8.02 -10.36 -18.44
C ASP A 116 9.35 -11.07 -18.08
N ASN A 117 9.85 -11.88 -19.02
CA ASN A 117 11.10 -12.61 -18.84
C ASN A 117 12.35 -11.71 -18.81
N GLU A 118 12.30 -10.52 -19.40
CA GLU A 118 13.42 -9.58 -19.33
C GLU A 118 13.55 -9.00 -17.94
N ILE A 119 12.43 -8.63 -17.32
CA ILE A 119 12.38 -8.17 -15.92
C ILE A 119 12.82 -9.30 -14.98
N LYS A 120 12.35 -10.54 -15.22
CA LYS A 120 12.80 -11.70 -14.45
C LYS A 120 14.33 -11.86 -14.49
N SER A 121 14.89 -11.90 -15.71
CA SER A 121 16.34 -12.06 -15.91
C SER A 121 17.13 -10.91 -15.27
N TRP A 122 16.61 -9.69 -15.34
CA TRP A 122 17.21 -8.53 -14.67
C TRP A 122 17.19 -8.69 -13.14
N ALA A 123 16.07 -9.09 -12.56
CA ALA A 123 15.92 -9.29 -11.12
C ALA A 123 16.88 -10.38 -10.63
N GLU A 124 16.95 -11.53 -11.31
CA GLU A 124 17.88 -12.62 -11.00
C GLU A 124 19.35 -12.15 -11.06
N LYS A 125 19.71 -11.37 -12.08
CA LYS A 125 21.03 -10.76 -12.20
C LYS A 125 21.35 -9.79 -11.07
N MET A 126 20.37 -9.00 -10.60
CA MET A 126 20.60 -8.10 -9.46
C MET A 126 20.70 -8.86 -8.14
N LYS A 127 19.93 -9.94 -7.97
CA LYS A 127 20.07 -10.88 -6.84
C LYS A 127 21.47 -11.52 -6.84
N ALA A 128 21.91 -12.06 -7.97
CA ALA A 128 23.24 -12.67 -8.10
C ALA A 128 24.41 -11.70 -7.81
N LYS A 129 24.22 -10.40 -8.10
CA LYS A 129 25.18 -9.34 -7.75
C LYS A 129 25.10 -8.86 -6.30
N GLY A 130 24.20 -9.40 -5.51
CA GLY A 130 23.96 -8.97 -4.14
C GLY A 130 23.40 -7.55 -3.99
N LYS A 131 22.85 -6.95 -5.08
CA LYS A 131 22.28 -5.60 -5.04
C LYS A 131 20.87 -5.58 -4.48
N ILE A 132 20.11 -6.65 -4.69
CA ILE A 132 18.81 -6.90 -4.06
C ILE A 132 18.79 -8.32 -3.51
N ARG A 133 18.05 -8.56 -2.43
CA ARG A 133 17.85 -9.92 -1.90
C ARG A 133 16.60 -10.55 -2.47
N LEU A 134 15.51 -9.78 -2.51
CA LEU A 134 14.19 -10.19 -2.98
C LEU A 134 13.67 -9.19 -4.02
N PHE A 135 12.78 -9.68 -4.89
CA PHE A 135 12.13 -8.86 -5.92
C PHE A 135 10.62 -9.09 -5.94
N GLY A 136 9.88 -8.05 -6.28
CA GLY A 136 8.44 -8.13 -6.38
C GLY A 136 7.81 -6.84 -6.90
N PHE A 137 6.56 -6.59 -6.51
CA PHE A 137 5.85 -5.39 -6.94
C PHE A 137 4.88 -4.86 -5.89
N SER A 138 4.46 -3.61 -6.07
CA SER A 138 3.31 -3.05 -5.38
C SER A 138 2.16 -2.81 -6.35
N THR A 139 0.92 -2.92 -5.86
CA THR A 139 -0.27 -2.67 -6.66
C THR A 139 -1.36 -1.97 -5.86
N HIS A 140 -2.15 -1.14 -6.57
CA HIS A 140 -3.33 -0.44 -6.08
C HIS A 140 -4.54 -0.70 -6.97
N SER A 141 -4.33 -1.38 -8.09
CA SER A 141 -5.34 -1.59 -9.14
C SER A 141 -5.31 -3.04 -9.58
N ASN A 142 -6.48 -3.62 -9.85
CA ASN A 142 -6.64 -5.01 -10.30
C ASN A 142 -5.86 -6.00 -9.42
N MET A 143 -5.93 -5.77 -8.10
CA MET A 143 -5.01 -6.41 -7.15
C MET A 143 -5.16 -7.92 -7.14
N GLU A 144 -6.39 -8.42 -7.14
CA GLU A 144 -6.72 -9.83 -7.11
C GLU A 144 -6.17 -10.55 -8.36
N GLU A 145 -6.36 -9.95 -9.53
CA GLU A 145 -5.84 -10.47 -10.79
C GLU A 145 -4.31 -10.45 -10.82
N CYS A 146 -3.69 -9.34 -10.43
CA CYS A 146 -2.23 -9.22 -10.32
C CYS A 146 -1.65 -10.27 -9.35
N MET A 147 -2.28 -10.50 -8.22
CA MET A 147 -1.85 -11.47 -7.22
C MET A 147 -1.99 -12.90 -7.72
N LEU A 148 -3.15 -13.25 -8.30
CA LEU A 148 -3.41 -14.57 -8.89
C LEU A 148 -2.49 -14.86 -10.09
N GLY A 149 -2.19 -13.85 -10.90
CA GLY A 149 -1.22 -14.00 -11.98
C GLY A 149 0.20 -14.20 -11.46
N ALA A 150 0.62 -13.40 -10.48
CA ALA A 150 1.95 -13.48 -9.88
C ALA A 150 2.21 -14.81 -9.16
N SER A 151 1.19 -15.42 -8.53
CA SER A 151 1.32 -16.71 -7.86
C SER A 151 1.73 -17.86 -8.81
N LYS A 152 1.49 -17.68 -10.11
CA LYS A 152 1.83 -18.66 -11.16
C LYS A 152 3.23 -18.44 -11.78
N LEU A 153 3.88 -17.29 -11.51
CA LEU A 153 5.15 -16.93 -12.15
C LEU A 153 6.36 -17.65 -11.52
N GLY A 154 6.31 -18.02 -10.24
CA GLY A 154 7.34 -18.78 -9.54
C GLY A 154 8.65 -18.03 -9.24
N TRP A 155 8.73 -16.70 -9.45
CA TRP A 155 9.94 -15.89 -9.22
C TRP A 155 9.69 -14.57 -8.50
N ILE A 156 8.45 -14.28 -8.16
CA ILE A 156 8.07 -13.11 -7.35
C ILE A 156 8.19 -13.49 -5.87
N ASP A 157 9.00 -12.73 -5.12
CA ASP A 157 9.23 -12.99 -3.70
C ASP A 157 8.27 -12.22 -2.79
N GLY A 158 7.77 -11.07 -3.24
CA GLY A 158 6.91 -10.23 -2.40
C GLY A 158 5.93 -9.37 -3.18
N ILE A 159 4.77 -9.10 -2.56
CA ILE A 159 3.74 -8.20 -3.09
C ILE A 159 3.29 -7.26 -1.98
N MET A 160 3.20 -5.95 -2.31
CA MET A 160 2.54 -4.95 -1.46
C MET A 160 1.24 -4.52 -2.11
N MET A 161 0.11 -4.75 -1.42
CA MET A 161 -1.22 -4.48 -1.97
C MET A 161 -2.09 -3.68 -0.98
N THR A 162 -3.11 -3.01 -1.48
CA THR A 162 -4.17 -2.47 -0.61
C THR A 162 -4.94 -3.63 0.01
N TYR A 163 -4.92 -3.71 1.34
CA TYR A 163 -5.65 -4.74 2.07
C TYR A 163 -6.15 -4.19 3.39
N ASN A 164 -7.44 -4.28 3.63
CA ASN A 164 -8.10 -3.72 4.81
C ASN A 164 -9.44 -4.43 5.07
N TYR A 165 -10.13 -4.04 6.15
CA TYR A 165 -11.40 -4.63 6.57
C TYR A 165 -12.51 -4.54 5.51
N ARG A 166 -12.40 -3.67 4.48
CA ARG A 166 -13.38 -3.55 3.39
C ARG A 166 -13.17 -4.58 2.29
N LEU A 167 -11.91 -4.98 2.04
CA LEU A 167 -11.53 -5.87 0.94
C LEU A 167 -11.33 -7.33 1.38
N MET A 168 -10.93 -7.55 2.64
CA MET A 168 -10.55 -8.87 3.14
C MET A 168 -11.65 -9.92 3.13
N HIS A 169 -12.92 -9.49 2.95
CA HIS A 169 -14.09 -10.37 3.00
C HIS A 169 -14.56 -10.85 1.61
N SER A 170 -14.05 -10.26 0.51
CA SER A 170 -14.41 -10.73 -0.83
C SER A 170 -13.76 -12.09 -1.12
N ASP A 171 -14.48 -12.94 -1.85
CA ASP A 171 -13.97 -14.27 -2.24
C ASP A 171 -12.75 -14.16 -3.15
N GLU A 172 -12.74 -13.16 -4.03
CA GLU A 172 -11.65 -12.89 -4.96
C GLU A 172 -10.37 -12.53 -4.20
N MET A 173 -10.46 -11.63 -3.21
CA MET A 173 -9.30 -11.24 -2.41
C MET A 173 -8.81 -12.41 -1.54
N ARG A 174 -9.70 -13.19 -0.95
CA ARG A 174 -9.31 -14.40 -0.19
C ARG A 174 -8.55 -15.37 -1.07
N LYS A 175 -9.12 -15.73 -2.23
CA LYS A 175 -8.45 -16.63 -3.21
C LYS A 175 -7.09 -16.10 -3.65
N ALA A 176 -6.97 -14.80 -3.88
CA ALA A 176 -5.71 -14.18 -4.29
C ALA A 176 -4.65 -14.22 -3.19
N VAL A 177 -5.03 -13.95 -1.94
CA VAL A 177 -4.14 -14.05 -0.77
C VAL A 177 -3.68 -15.49 -0.55
N ASP A 178 -4.60 -16.46 -0.59
CA ASP A 178 -4.29 -17.87 -0.39
C ASP A 178 -3.37 -18.41 -1.50
N ALA A 179 -3.64 -18.07 -2.77
CA ALA A 179 -2.78 -18.46 -3.89
C ALA A 179 -1.35 -17.88 -3.76
N CYS A 180 -1.21 -16.65 -3.29
CA CYS A 180 0.11 -16.07 -3.02
C CYS A 180 0.82 -16.76 -1.84
N ALA A 181 0.09 -17.09 -0.78
CA ALA A 181 0.64 -17.81 0.36
C ALA A 181 1.11 -19.22 -0.03
N GLU A 182 0.33 -19.96 -0.80
CA GLU A 182 0.69 -21.27 -1.35
C GLU A 182 1.92 -21.20 -2.26
N ALA A 183 2.03 -20.14 -3.06
CA ALA A 183 3.20 -19.86 -3.90
C ALA A 183 4.43 -19.36 -3.11
N GLY A 184 4.31 -19.17 -1.79
CA GLY A 184 5.41 -18.71 -0.95
C GLY A 184 5.76 -17.23 -1.12
N ILE A 185 4.83 -16.40 -1.60
CA ILE A 185 5.03 -14.96 -1.79
C ILE A 185 4.74 -14.22 -0.48
N GLY A 186 5.67 -13.38 -0.02
CA GLY A 186 5.49 -12.54 1.15
C GLY A 186 4.53 -11.37 0.88
N LEU A 187 3.46 -11.23 1.69
CA LEU A 187 2.45 -10.21 1.49
C LEU A 187 2.58 -9.07 2.51
N THR A 188 2.59 -7.83 2.01
CA THR A 188 2.56 -6.61 2.83
C THR A 188 1.28 -5.84 2.53
N ALA A 189 0.48 -5.61 3.57
CA ALA A 189 -0.74 -4.81 3.48
C ALA A 189 -0.45 -3.32 3.61
N MET A 190 -0.97 -2.50 2.71
CA MET A 190 -1.00 -1.04 2.82
C MET A 190 -2.44 -0.52 2.81
N LYS A 191 -2.65 0.75 3.17
CA LYS A 191 -3.98 1.40 3.25
C LYS A 191 -4.96 0.67 4.16
N THR A 192 -4.46 0.13 5.24
CA THR A 192 -5.17 -0.73 6.18
C THR A 192 -6.27 0.00 6.95
N GLN A 193 -6.26 1.32 6.98
CA GLN A 193 -7.33 2.13 7.57
C GLN A 193 -8.63 2.13 6.75
N GLY A 194 -8.58 1.75 5.47
CA GLY A 194 -9.76 1.66 4.61
C GLY A 194 -10.50 2.98 4.41
N GLY A 195 -9.78 4.12 4.51
CA GLY A 195 -10.35 5.44 4.22
C GLY A 195 -10.79 5.54 2.76
N GLY A 196 -11.97 6.09 2.53
CA GLY A 196 -12.60 6.20 1.21
C GLY A 196 -12.55 7.61 0.61
N GLN A 197 -13.15 7.73 -0.55
CA GLN A 197 -13.30 8.97 -1.31
C GLN A 197 -14.41 9.87 -0.75
N VAL A 198 -15.33 9.29 0.01
CA VAL A 198 -16.45 9.99 0.64
C VAL A 198 -16.40 9.76 2.14
N GLN A 199 -16.57 10.81 2.91
CA GLN A 199 -16.77 10.67 4.36
C GLN A 199 -18.17 10.12 4.62
N THR A 200 -18.26 9.18 5.53
CA THR A 200 -19.51 8.50 5.88
C THR A 200 -19.77 8.64 7.38
N ASN A 201 -21.04 8.82 7.69
CA ASN A 201 -21.55 8.72 9.06
C ASN A 201 -22.53 7.55 9.09
N SER A 202 -22.30 6.58 9.97
CA SER A 202 -23.23 5.47 10.18
C SER A 202 -23.37 5.14 11.66
N GLU A 203 -24.54 4.65 12.04
CA GLU A 203 -24.75 4.16 13.41
C GLU A 203 -23.85 2.95 13.72
N THR A 204 -23.53 2.14 12.72
CA THR A 204 -22.60 1.02 12.86
C THR A 204 -21.20 1.51 13.21
N GLU A 205 -20.76 2.63 12.63
CA GLU A 205 -19.46 3.25 12.99
C GLU A 205 -19.43 3.71 14.44
N LEU A 206 -20.51 4.33 14.92
CA LEU A 206 -20.65 4.73 16.33
C LEU A 206 -20.66 3.53 17.28
N LYS A 207 -21.36 2.45 16.92
CA LYS A 207 -21.36 1.19 17.69
C LYS A 207 -19.95 0.57 17.76
N LEU A 208 -19.23 0.56 16.62
CA LEU A 208 -17.84 0.08 16.57
C LEU A 208 -16.93 0.91 17.44
N ALA A 209 -17.00 2.24 17.33
CA ALA A 209 -16.19 3.15 18.15
C ALA A 209 -16.40 2.92 19.64
N GLY A 210 -17.64 2.80 20.11
CA GLY A 210 -17.98 2.50 21.51
C GLY A 210 -17.35 1.18 21.98
N ARG A 211 -17.52 0.11 21.22
CA ARG A 211 -16.94 -1.21 21.53
C ARG A 211 -15.41 -1.21 21.58
N PHE A 212 -14.75 -0.44 20.70
CA PHE A 212 -13.30 -0.35 20.70
C PHE A 212 -12.78 0.46 21.89
N VAL A 213 -13.46 1.54 22.24
CA VAL A 213 -13.15 2.32 23.46
C VAL A 213 -13.26 1.45 24.72
N GLU A 214 -14.31 0.63 24.86
CA GLU A 214 -14.47 -0.33 25.96
C GLU A 214 -13.31 -1.34 26.05
N LYS A 215 -12.70 -1.69 24.91
CA LYS A 215 -11.53 -2.59 24.83
C LYS A 215 -10.19 -1.85 24.94
N GLY A 216 -10.19 -0.54 25.11
CA GLY A 216 -8.98 0.28 25.17
C GLY A 216 -8.30 0.50 23.82
N PHE A 217 -9.03 0.33 22.69
CA PHE A 217 -8.51 0.58 21.33
C PHE A 217 -9.11 1.84 20.72
N THR A 218 -8.32 2.51 19.90
CA THR A 218 -8.83 3.45 18.92
C THR A 218 -9.39 2.70 17.69
N ASP A 219 -10.28 3.34 16.94
CA ASP A 219 -10.77 2.81 15.65
C ASP A 219 -9.60 2.43 14.73
N ALA A 220 -8.57 3.28 14.63
CA ALA A 220 -7.39 3.01 13.83
C ALA A 220 -6.65 1.74 14.27
N GLN A 221 -6.49 1.52 15.57
CA GLN A 221 -5.85 0.31 16.12
C GLN A 221 -6.67 -0.95 15.81
N ALA A 222 -8.00 -0.88 15.93
CA ALA A 222 -8.89 -1.99 15.63
C ALA A 222 -8.82 -2.40 14.14
N LYS A 223 -8.75 -1.43 13.22
CA LYS A 223 -8.58 -1.68 11.78
C LYS A 223 -7.24 -2.36 11.47
N LEU A 224 -6.16 -2.00 12.16
CA LEU A 224 -4.89 -2.73 12.07
C LEU A 224 -5.03 -4.18 12.58
N LYS A 225 -5.68 -4.35 13.75
CA LYS A 225 -5.90 -5.67 14.32
C LYS A 225 -6.72 -6.58 13.39
N ALA A 226 -7.73 -6.05 12.70
CA ALA A 226 -8.50 -6.81 11.72
C ALA A 226 -7.60 -7.39 10.61
N VAL A 227 -6.64 -6.64 10.10
CA VAL A 227 -5.70 -7.11 9.08
C VAL A 227 -4.73 -8.14 9.66
N TRP A 228 -4.23 -7.96 10.88
CA TRP A 228 -3.33 -8.93 11.53
C TRP A 228 -3.99 -10.27 11.87
N GLU A 229 -5.33 -10.37 11.88
CA GLU A 229 -6.04 -11.66 12.02
C GLU A 229 -5.71 -12.63 10.87
N ASN A 230 -5.39 -12.11 9.69
CA ASN A 230 -4.93 -12.93 8.57
C ASN A 230 -3.42 -13.21 8.69
N SER A 231 -3.07 -14.46 9.01
CA SER A 231 -1.67 -14.89 9.17
C SER A 231 -0.86 -14.87 7.87
N ASN A 232 -1.52 -14.92 6.70
CA ASN A 232 -0.87 -14.84 5.38
C ASN A 232 -0.33 -13.43 5.07
N ILE A 233 -0.77 -12.41 5.84
CA ILE A 233 -0.22 -11.04 5.74
C ILE A 233 1.01 -10.95 6.64
N ALA A 234 2.19 -10.92 6.05
CA ALA A 234 3.45 -10.88 6.80
C ALA A 234 3.64 -9.56 7.56
N SER A 235 3.27 -8.42 6.95
CA SER A 235 3.45 -7.11 7.57
C SER A 235 2.38 -6.11 7.13
N ILE A 236 2.12 -5.12 7.98
CA ILE A 236 1.32 -3.93 7.64
C ILE A 236 2.27 -2.75 7.45
N CYS A 237 2.22 -2.11 6.29
CA CYS A 237 2.95 -0.87 6.02
C CYS A 237 2.10 0.34 6.43
N SER A 238 2.51 1.01 7.50
CA SER A 238 1.83 2.20 8.03
C SER A 238 2.74 3.42 7.99
N GLU A 239 2.23 4.52 7.46
CA GLU A 239 2.87 5.82 7.56
C GLU A 239 2.78 6.31 9.01
N MET A 240 3.92 6.59 9.63
CA MET A 240 4.03 6.99 11.04
C MET A 240 4.87 8.28 11.14
N PRO A 241 4.28 9.44 10.81
CA PRO A 241 5.00 10.70 10.67
C PRO A 241 5.46 11.30 12.01
N ASN A 242 4.89 10.84 13.11
CA ASN A 242 5.17 11.35 14.45
C ASN A 242 5.17 10.24 15.51
N MET A 243 5.62 10.60 16.70
CA MET A 243 5.74 9.66 17.82
C MET A 243 4.39 9.12 18.29
N THR A 244 3.33 9.92 18.27
CA THR A 244 1.98 9.51 18.72
C THR A 244 1.46 8.35 17.88
N ILE A 245 1.55 8.45 16.55
CA ILE A 245 1.09 7.38 15.65
C ILE A 245 1.99 6.16 15.75
N LEU A 246 3.31 6.34 15.85
CA LEU A 246 4.23 5.21 16.07
C LEU A 246 3.89 4.47 17.37
N MET A 247 3.67 5.19 18.47
CA MET A 247 3.30 4.61 19.77
C MET A 247 1.99 3.82 19.67
N ALA A 248 0.95 4.42 19.10
CA ALA A 248 -0.36 3.80 18.96
C ALA A 248 -0.31 2.50 18.14
N ASN A 249 0.38 2.53 17.00
CA ASN A 249 0.52 1.37 16.12
C ASN A 249 1.40 0.28 16.73
N ALA A 250 2.50 0.65 17.38
CA ALA A 250 3.38 -0.30 18.06
C ALA A 250 2.69 -0.95 19.28
N ALA A 251 1.87 -0.20 20.02
CA ALA A 251 1.07 -0.73 21.11
C ALA A 251 0.04 -1.75 20.57
N ALA A 252 -0.70 -1.40 19.52
CA ALA A 252 -1.65 -2.30 18.88
C ALA A 252 -1.01 -3.59 18.36
N ALA A 253 0.21 -3.49 17.78
CA ALA A 253 0.95 -4.64 17.26
C ALA A 253 1.46 -5.59 18.37
N ARG A 254 1.71 -5.08 19.57
CA ARG A 254 2.16 -5.88 20.72
C ARG A 254 1.02 -6.45 21.55
N ASP A 255 -0.13 -5.83 21.44
CA ASP A 255 -1.31 -6.26 22.17
C ASP A 255 -1.87 -7.57 21.59
N GLN A 256 -2.01 -8.59 22.44
CA GLN A 256 -2.47 -9.95 22.09
C GLN A 256 -4.00 -10.08 22.03
N THR A 257 -4.74 -9.05 22.43
CA THR A 257 -6.22 -9.06 22.40
C THR A 257 -6.70 -9.17 20.97
N ARG A 258 -7.51 -10.18 20.70
CA ARG A 258 -8.12 -10.40 19.36
C ARG A 258 -9.47 -9.70 19.27
N LEU A 259 -9.84 -9.36 18.04
CA LEU A 259 -11.19 -8.92 17.74
C LEU A 259 -12.15 -10.09 17.92
N SER A 260 -13.27 -9.84 18.62
CA SER A 260 -14.34 -10.83 18.75
C SER A 260 -15.05 -11.06 17.41
N SER A 261 -15.82 -12.14 17.30
CA SER A 261 -16.68 -12.38 16.14
C SER A 261 -17.67 -11.23 15.88
N ILE A 262 -18.18 -10.62 16.98
CA ILE A 262 -19.08 -9.46 16.88
C ILE A 262 -18.35 -8.25 16.29
N ASP A 263 -17.11 -7.96 16.73
CA ASP A 263 -16.34 -6.83 16.20
C ASP A 263 -16.05 -7.00 14.70
N LYS A 264 -15.72 -8.23 14.28
CA LYS A 264 -15.49 -8.57 12.87
C LYS A 264 -16.77 -8.44 12.04
N ALA A 265 -17.91 -8.91 12.58
CA ALA A 265 -19.21 -8.77 11.91
C ALA A 265 -19.61 -7.30 11.75
N LEU A 266 -19.41 -6.47 12.77
CA LEU A 266 -19.70 -5.04 12.70
C LEU A 266 -18.75 -4.32 11.71
N LEU A 267 -17.45 -4.65 11.65
CA LEU A 267 -16.54 -4.11 10.65
C LEU A 267 -16.98 -4.49 9.23
N HIS A 268 -17.42 -5.72 9.03
CA HIS A 268 -17.95 -6.17 7.76
C HIS A 268 -19.25 -5.43 7.40
N GLN A 269 -20.19 -5.31 8.34
CA GLN A 269 -21.43 -4.56 8.16
C GLN A 269 -21.14 -3.09 7.78
N TYR A 270 -20.23 -2.43 8.50
CA TYR A 270 -19.81 -1.07 8.18
C TYR A 270 -19.21 -0.94 6.77
N ALA A 271 -18.39 -1.93 6.37
CA ALA A 271 -17.85 -1.98 5.02
C ALA A 271 -18.95 -2.07 3.95
N GLN A 272 -19.99 -2.87 4.20
CA GLN A 272 -21.14 -3.03 3.28
C GLN A 272 -22.02 -1.77 3.21
N GLU A 273 -22.38 -1.20 4.35
CA GLU A 273 -23.19 0.03 4.44
C GLU A 273 -22.52 1.21 3.74
N THR A 274 -21.20 1.27 3.76
CA THR A 274 -20.41 2.39 3.22
C THR A 274 -19.64 2.03 1.95
N ARG A 275 -20.03 0.96 1.25
CA ARG A 275 -19.29 0.46 0.07
C ARG A 275 -19.15 1.49 -1.04
N SER A 276 -20.23 2.27 -1.32
CA SER A 276 -20.23 3.29 -2.37
C SER A 276 -19.31 4.49 -2.08
N ALA A 277 -18.76 4.57 -0.87
CA ALA A 277 -17.79 5.59 -0.49
C ALA A 277 -16.33 5.15 -0.66
N PHE A 278 -16.06 3.91 -1.10
CA PHE A 278 -14.72 3.34 -1.17
C PHE A 278 -14.45 2.63 -2.51
N CYS A 279 -13.40 3.06 -3.23
CA CYS A 279 -12.94 2.40 -4.45
C CYS A 279 -12.07 1.18 -4.11
N ALA A 280 -12.50 0.00 -4.54
CA ALA A 280 -11.79 -1.26 -4.34
C ALA A 280 -10.55 -1.43 -5.25
N GLY A 281 -10.40 -0.59 -6.29
CA GLY A 281 -9.26 -0.66 -7.20
C GLY A 281 -9.41 -1.62 -8.38
N CYS A 282 -10.61 -2.15 -8.65
CA CYS A 282 -10.90 -2.98 -9.83
C CYS A 282 -10.99 -2.12 -11.10
N ALA A 283 -9.87 -1.46 -11.46
CA ALA A 283 -9.83 -0.39 -12.44
C ALA A 283 -10.25 -0.84 -13.85
N ASP A 284 -9.89 -2.06 -14.27
CA ASP A 284 -10.23 -2.56 -15.61
C ASP A 284 -11.74 -2.67 -15.83
N LEU A 285 -12.54 -2.88 -14.79
CA LEU A 285 -14.00 -2.95 -14.92
C LEU A 285 -14.61 -1.61 -15.31
N CYS A 286 -14.20 -0.52 -14.68
CA CYS A 286 -14.77 0.81 -14.93
C CYS A 286 -14.03 1.57 -16.03
N GLU A 287 -12.70 1.46 -16.12
CA GLU A 287 -11.89 2.17 -17.10
C GLU A 287 -12.12 1.67 -18.54
N SER A 288 -12.39 0.37 -18.72
CA SER A 288 -12.76 -0.18 -20.04
C SER A 288 -14.18 0.22 -20.51
N ALA A 289 -14.98 0.79 -19.63
CA ALA A 289 -16.37 1.20 -19.92
C ALA A 289 -16.48 2.69 -20.32
N VAL A 290 -15.38 3.43 -20.28
CA VAL A 290 -15.34 4.86 -20.67
C VAL A 290 -14.38 5.07 -21.82
N PRO A 291 -14.63 6.04 -22.72
CA PRO A 291 -13.69 6.41 -23.76
C PRO A 291 -12.43 7.06 -23.16
N ALA A 292 -11.37 7.15 -23.96
CA ALA A 292 -10.22 8.02 -23.74
C ALA A 292 -9.26 7.64 -22.60
N ASN A 293 -9.16 6.37 -22.21
CA ASN A 293 -8.21 5.91 -21.19
C ASN A 293 -8.23 6.75 -19.89
N ILE A 294 -9.42 7.18 -19.46
CA ILE A 294 -9.62 7.95 -18.23
C ILE A 294 -9.21 7.08 -17.03
N PRO A 295 -8.23 7.50 -16.22
CA PRO A 295 -7.71 6.69 -15.11
C PRO A 295 -8.60 6.81 -13.86
N ILE A 296 -9.82 6.25 -13.92
CA ILE A 296 -10.83 6.36 -12.85
C ILE A 296 -10.27 5.91 -11.50
N GLY A 297 -9.59 4.76 -11.46
CA GLY A 297 -9.02 4.22 -10.23
C GLY A 297 -7.98 5.15 -9.60
N ASP A 298 -7.18 5.83 -10.41
CA ASP A 298 -6.19 6.80 -9.94
C ASP A 298 -6.87 8.08 -9.42
N VAL A 299 -7.89 8.58 -10.12
CA VAL A 299 -8.68 9.74 -9.68
C VAL A 299 -9.33 9.48 -8.33
N MET A 300 -9.96 8.32 -8.15
CA MET A 300 -10.55 7.92 -6.87
C MET A 300 -9.48 7.86 -5.78
N ARG A 301 -8.28 7.34 -6.07
CA ARG A 301 -7.18 7.31 -5.11
C ARG A 301 -6.69 8.71 -4.73
N TYR A 302 -6.68 9.67 -5.66
CA TYR A 302 -6.28 11.05 -5.35
C TYR A 302 -7.33 11.77 -4.50
N LEU A 303 -8.62 11.57 -4.74
CA LEU A 303 -9.67 12.05 -3.84
C LEU A 303 -9.53 11.46 -2.43
N MET A 304 -9.22 10.17 -2.30
CA MET A 304 -8.94 9.55 -1.01
C MET A 304 -7.75 10.23 -0.29
N TYR A 305 -6.67 10.58 -1.01
CA TYR A 305 -5.55 11.30 -0.41
C TYR A 305 -5.95 12.67 0.11
N ALA A 306 -6.80 13.41 -0.62
CA ALA A 306 -7.28 14.71 -0.18
C ALA A 306 -8.20 14.58 1.03
N ARG A 307 -9.21 13.70 0.96
CA ARG A 307 -10.34 13.65 1.88
C ARG A 307 -10.11 12.80 3.12
N SER A 308 -9.59 11.58 2.95
CA SER A 308 -9.37 10.65 4.07
C SER A 308 -7.98 10.73 4.69
N TYR A 309 -6.96 11.08 3.89
CA TYR A 309 -5.59 11.22 4.39
C TYR A 309 -5.23 12.65 4.71
N HIS A 310 -6.17 13.60 4.48
CA HIS A 310 -5.98 15.03 4.72
C HIS A 310 -4.70 15.59 4.10
N ASN A 311 -4.36 15.11 2.90
CA ASN A 311 -3.18 15.51 2.15
C ASN A 311 -3.52 16.03 0.75
N PRO A 312 -4.17 17.21 0.65
CA PRO A 312 -4.57 17.80 -0.62
C PRO A 312 -3.37 18.14 -1.51
N TYR A 313 -2.23 18.51 -0.93
CA TYR A 313 -1.02 18.78 -1.71
C TYR A 313 -0.58 17.56 -2.50
N ARG A 314 -0.54 16.39 -1.87
CA ARG A 314 -0.23 15.12 -2.55
C ARG A 314 -1.25 14.81 -3.63
N ALA A 315 -2.52 14.95 -3.31
CA ALA A 315 -3.62 14.69 -4.24
C ALA A 315 -3.52 15.55 -5.50
N CYS A 316 -3.40 16.88 -5.37
CA CYS A 316 -3.22 17.81 -6.48
C CYS A 316 -1.95 17.53 -7.29
N THR A 317 -0.83 17.25 -6.60
CA THR A 317 0.45 16.94 -7.28
C THR A 317 0.33 15.70 -8.19
N HIS A 318 -0.41 14.68 -7.76
CA HIS A 318 -0.64 13.49 -8.58
C HIS A 318 -1.68 13.74 -9.67
N PHE A 319 -2.78 14.41 -9.36
CA PHE A 319 -3.85 14.68 -10.30
C PHE A 319 -3.36 15.52 -11.50
N ARG A 320 -2.52 16.53 -11.26
CA ARG A 320 -1.92 17.38 -12.29
C ARG A 320 -0.98 16.64 -13.25
N LYS A 321 -0.53 15.43 -12.92
CA LYS A 321 0.24 14.57 -13.83
C LYS A 321 -0.64 13.87 -14.87
N ILE A 322 -1.96 13.83 -14.68
CA ILE A 322 -2.88 13.37 -15.71
C ILE A 322 -2.80 14.39 -16.86
N PRO A 323 -2.55 13.95 -18.10
CA PRO A 323 -2.46 14.84 -19.25
C PRO A 323 -3.68 15.77 -19.38
N LEU A 324 -3.46 17.00 -19.83
CA LEU A 324 -4.52 18.02 -19.88
C LEU A 324 -5.68 17.59 -20.79
N ASP A 325 -5.35 17.00 -21.94
CA ASP A 325 -6.33 16.47 -22.89
C ASP A 325 -7.24 15.39 -22.27
N ILE A 326 -6.67 14.50 -21.43
CA ILE A 326 -7.44 13.51 -20.68
C ILE A 326 -8.32 14.20 -19.61
N ARG A 327 -7.80 15.19 -18.88
CA ARG A 327 -8.60 15.95 -17.90
C ARG A 327 -9.77 16.69 -18.54
N LEU A 328 -9.60 17.23 -19.76
CA LEU A 328 -10.69 17.85 -20.52
C LEU A 328 -11.72 16.82 -20.96
N GLN A 329 -11.30 15.62 -21.34
CA GLN A 329 -12.22 14.53 -21.68
C GLN A 329 -12.99 14.03 -20.45
N MET A 330 -12.35 13.97 -19.28
CA MET A 330 -13.02 13.59 -18.03
C MET A 330 -14.21 14.47 -17.70
N ALA A 331 -14.18 15.75 -18.04
CA ALA A 331 -15.28 16.69 -17.76
C ALA A 331 -16.57 16.36 -18.54
N ASN A 332 -16.46 15.75 -19.73
CA ASN A 332 -17.57 15.52 -20.65
C ASN A 332 -17.90 14.03 -20.87
N ALA A 333 -17.19 13.12 -20.25
CA ALA A 333 -17.40 11.68 -20.42
C ALA A 333 -18.70 11.22 -19.76
N ASP A 334 -19.37 10.25 -20.39
CA ASP A 334 -20.47 9.50 -19.77
C ASP A 334 -19.91 8.35 -18.93
N TYR A 335 -20.21 8.37 -17.65
CA TYR A 335 -19.77 7.35 -16.67
C TYR A 335 -20.82 6.30 -16.36
N SER A 336 -22.01 6.34 -16.98
CA SER A 336 -23.14 5.44 -16.68
C SER A 336 -22.75 3.97 -16.79
N ALA A 337 -22.03 3.59 -17.85
CA ALA A 337 -21.59 2.22 -18.04
C ALA A 337 -20.52 1.81 -17.01
N ALA A 338 -19.63 2.72 -16.59
CA ALA A 338 -18.63 2.47 -15.53
C ALA A 338 -19.29 2.29 -14.16
N GLU A 339 -20.31 3.09 -13.85
CA GLU A 339 -21.10 2.98 -12.61
C GLU A 339 -21.87 1.67 -12.54
N GLN A 340 -22.48 1.22 -13.65
CA GLN A 340 -23.17 -0.07 -13.73
C GLN A 340 -22.23 -1.26 -13.47
N ARG A 341 -20.97 -1.17 -13.92
CA ARG A 341 -19.96 -2.23 -13.71
C ARG A 341 -19.29 -2.15 -12.34
N CYS A 342 -19.48 -1.07 -11.59
CA CYS A 342 -18.80 -0.86 -10.33
C CYS A 342 -19.35 -1.76 -9.21
N PRO A 343 -18.58 -2.74 -8.67
CA PRO A 343 -19.04 -3.61 -7.59
C PRO A 343 -19.35 -2.84 -6.31
N GLN A 344 -18.73 -1.68 -6.13
CA GLN A 344 -18.94 -0.80 -4.99
C GLN A 344 -20.12 0.17 -5.18
N GLN A 345 -20.73 0.20 -6.37
CA GLN A 345 -21.83 1.13 -6.70
C GLN A 345 -21.47 2.59 -6.44
N MET A 346 -20.24 2.98 -6.80
CA MET A 346 -19.77 4.35 -6.62
C MET A 346 -20.39 5.30 -7.62
N PRO A 347 -20.74 6.53 -7.22
CA PRO A 347 -21.17 7.59 -8.14
C PRO A 347 -19.95 8.18 -8.85
N ILE A 348 -19.40 7.43 -9.83
CA ILE A 348 -18.10 7.72 -10.46
C ILE A 348 -18.11 9.07 -11.15
N GLY A 349 -19.14 9.36 -11.94
CA GLY A 349 -19.27 10.62 -12.67
C GLY A 349 -19.27 11.83 -11.74
N LYS A 350 -20.07 11.78 -10.66
CA LYS A 350 -20.08 12.82 -9.62
C LYS A 350 -18.69 13.01 -9.00
N LEU A 351 -18.03 11.91 -8.60
CA LEU A 351 -16.71 11.97 -7.95
C LEU A 351 -15.62 12.50 -8.89
N VAL A 352 -15.69 12.18 -10.19
CA VAL A 352 -14.76 12.73 -11.18
C VAL A 352 -14.94 14.24 -11.32
N GLN A 353 -16.19 14.73 -11.37
CA GLN A 353 -16.46 16.18 -11.41
C GLN A 353 -15.94 16.90 -10.16
N GLU A 354 -16.13 16.28 -8.99
CA GLU A 354 -15.58 16.80 -7.73
C GLU A 354 -14.05 16.83 -7.77
N ALA A 355 -13.40 15.78 -8.30
CA ALA A 355 -11.92 15.73 -8.43
C ALA A 355 -11.40 16.82 -9.36
N LEU A 356 -12.07 17.07 -10.49
CA LEU A 356 -11.73 18.17 -11.40
C LEU A 356 -11.81 19.52 -10.70
N LYS A 357 -12.78 19.74 -9.82
CA LYS A 357 -12.95 20.98 -9.07
C LYS A 357 -11.94 21.12 -7.92
N GLU A 358 -11.67 20.05 -7.19
CA GLU A 358 -10.88 20.09 -5.95
C GLU A 358 -9.37 19.97 -6.19
N LEU A 359 -8.95 19.23 -7.25
CA LEU A 359 -7.58 18.80 -7.43
C LEU A 359 -6.84 19.46 -8.62
N SER A 360 -7.54 20.24 -9.44
CA SER A 360 -6.94 20.92 -10.62
C SER A 360 -5.96 22.04 -10.28
#